data_4f9b1fbe9be362210145776b8e3c0da6
#
_entry.id   4f9b1fbe9be362210145776b8e3c0da6
#
_cell.length_a   1.000
_cell.length_b   1.000
_cell.length_c   1.000
_cell.angle_alpha   90.00
_cell.angle_beta   90.00
_cell.angle_gamma   90.00
#
_symmetry.space_group_name_H-M   'P 1'
#
loop_
_entity.id
_entity.type
_entity.pdbx_description
1 polymer ?
#
loop_
_entity_poly.entity_id
_entity_poly.type
_entity_poly.pdbx_seq_one_letter_code
_entity_poly.pdbx_strand_id
1 'polypeptide(L)'
;KDITKSYQLPEGKATEIFRNIIKNHSGKMLFVDFWATTCAPCRGEIEATADLRKKYKDHPEFQFIYITSQKDSPEKAYKKYVEKNLKGEACYYVSETEFNYLRQLFQFNAIPHYELVEKDGSISKEGLSSHSIRKYLDNHFEVKGE
;
A
#
# COMPACT_ATOMS: atom_id res chain seq x y z
N LYS A 1 19.98 -12.14 5.64
CA LYS A 1 18.59 -11.98 5.21
C LYS A 1 18.08 -13.23 4.54
N ASP A 2 16.85 -13.63 4.84
CA ASP A 2 16.24 -14.80 4.24
C ASP A 2 15.67 -14.45 2.87
N ILE A 3 16.36 -14.87 1.82
CA ILE A 3 15.98 -14.54 0.45
C ILE A 3 14.73 -15.30 -0.02
N THR A 4 14.23 -16.28 0.78
CA THR A 4 13.01 -17.00 0.40
C THR A 4 11.75 -16.20 0.76
N LYS A 5 11.87 -15.16 1.60
CA LYS A 5 10.72 -14.41 2.10
C LYS A 5 10.45 -13.11 1.36
N SER A 6 11.34 -12.72 0.47
CA SER A 6 11.16 -11.49 -0.30
C SER A 6 11.89 -11.61 -1.63
N TYR A 7 11.57 -10.71 -2.56
CA TYR A 7 12.23 -10.68 -3.86
C TYR A 7 12.51 -9.24 -4.27
N GLN A 8 13.49 -9.09 -5.15
CA GLN A 8 13.84 -7.79 -5.71
C GLN A 8 12.98 -7.52 -6.94
N LEU A 9 12.52 -6.27 -7.07
CA LEU A 9 11.78 -5.89 -8.27
C LEU A 9 12.73 -5.91 -9.46
N PRO A 10 12.24 -6.33 -10.65
CA PRO A 10 13.06 -6.34 -11.85
C PRO A 10 13.35 -4.92 -12.32
N GLU A 11 14.43 -4.75 -13.07
CA GLU A 11 14.69 -3.47 -13.70
C GLU A 11 13.66 -3.24 -14.80
N GLY A 12 13.28 -1.97 -14.99
CA GLY A 12 12.34 -1.61 -16.05
C GLY A 12 11.46 -0.45 -15.68
N LYS A 13 10.61 -0.08 -16.62
CA LYS A 13 9.74 1.10 -16.50
C LYS A 13 8.77 1.00 -15.31
N ALA A 14 8.16 -0.16 -15.13
CA ALA A 14 7.19 -0.35 -14.06
C ALA A 14 7.84 -0.15 -12.68
N THR A 15 9.03 -0.70 -12.50
CA THR A 15 9.78 -0.54 -11.25
C THR A 15 10.17 0.92 -11.04
N GLU A 16 10.58 1.62 -12.11
CA GLU A 16 10.91 3.05 -12.00
C GLU A 16 9.72 3.86 -11.55
N ILE A 17 8.54 3.57 -12.12
CA ILE A 17 7.30 4.25 -11.71
C ILE A 17 7.02 4.00 -10.23
N PHE A 18 7.09 2.75 -9.81
CA PHE A 18 6.81 2.39 -8.41
C PHE A 18 7.81 3.05 -7.47
N ARG A 19 9.11 2.95 -7.77
CA ARG A 19 10.15 3.56 -6.93
C ARG A 19 9.96 5.07 -6.82
N ASN A 20 9.55 5.72 -7.90
CA ASN A 20 9.30 7.16 -7.87
C ASN A 20 8.13 7.49 -6.94
N ILE A 21 7.07 6.67 -6.95
CA ILE A 21 5.92 6.89 -6.08
C ILE A 21 6.32 6.80 -4.60
N ILE A 22 7.11 5.80 -4.23
CA ILE A 22 7.43 5.56 -2.83
C ILE A 22 8.73 6.20 -2.36
N LYS A 23 9.38 7.01 -3.19
CA LYS A 23 10.73 7.51 -2.90
C LYS A 23 10.83 8.31 -1.61
N ASN A 24 9.76 8.99 -1.21
CA ASN A 24 9.78 9.80 0.01
C ASN A 24 9.55 8.97 1.27
N HIS A 25 9.36 7.68 1.12
CA HIS A 25 9.08 6.77 2.23
C HIS A 25 10.15 5.68 2.36
N SER A 26 11.28 5.85 1.70
CA SER A 26 12.34 4.84 1.71
C SER A 26 12.87 4.64 3.13
N GLY A 27 13.29 3.42 3.42
CA GLY A 27 13.81 3.09 4.74
C GLY A 27 12.74 2.64 5.73
N LYS A 28 11.47 2.75 5.35
CA LYS A 28 10.36 2.22 6.16
C LYS A 28 9.80 0.98 5.49
N MET A 29 9.16 0.14 6.30
CA MET A 29 8.32 -0.93 5.78
C MET A 29 7.02 -0.30 5.31
N LEU A 30 6.57 -0.62 4.09
CA LEU A 30 5.38 0.02 3.50
C LEU A 30 4.34 -1.03 3.15
N PHE A 31 3.10 -0.81 3.62
CA PHE A 31 1.98 -1.63 3.20
C PHE A 31 1.21 -0.86 2.14
N VAL A 32 1.26 -1.34 0.90
CA VAL A 32 0.74 -0.63 -0.26
C VAL A 32 -0.63 -1.20 -0.63
N ASP A 33 -1.62 -0.34 -0.65
CA ASP A 33 -3.02 -0.67 -0.95
C ASP A 33 -3.37 -0.10 -2.32
N PHE A 34 -3.65 -1.00 -3.27
CA PHE A 34 -4.13 -0.61 -4.61
C PHE A 34 -5.66 -0.67 -4.57
N TRP A 35 -6.31 0.48 -4.79
CA TRP A 35 -7.74 0.63 -4.54
C TRP A 35 -8.40 1.56 -5.54
N ALA A 36 -9.72 1.73 -5.44
CA ALA A 36 -10.46 2.71 -6.24
C ALA A 36 -11.73 3.11 -5.53
N THR A 37 -12.20 4.33 -5.80
CA THR A 37 -13.46 4.82 -5.22
C THR A 37 -14.66 4.02 -5.73
N THR A 38 -14.54 3.43 -6.92
CA THR A 38 -15.62 2.62 -7.51
C THR A 38 -15.60 1.17 -7.03
N CYS A 39 -14.67 0.84 -6.15
CA CYS A 39 -14.48 -0.53 -5.66
C CYS A 39 -15.04 -0.64 -4.24
N ALA A 40 -16.24 -1.21 -4.11
CA ALA A 40 -16.90 -1.33 -2.81
C ALA A 40 -16.08 -2.16 -1.81
N PRO A 41 -15.53 -3.33 -2.17
CA PRO A 41 -14.67 -4.05 -1.23
C PRO A 41 -13.45 -3.26 -0.80
N CYS A 42 -12.85 -2.45 -1.71
CA CYS A 42 -11.72 -1.61 -1.35
C CYS A 42 -12.11 -0.63 -0.25
N ARG A 43 -13.24 0.05 -0.43
CA ARG A 43 -13.72 1.03 0.55
C ARG A 43 -14.02 0.35 1.90
N GLY A 44 -14.66 -0.82 1.86
CA GLY A 44 -14.96 -1.56 3.08
C GLY A 44 -13.72 -1.89 3.87
N GLU A 45 -12.66 -2.34 3.20
CA GLU A 45 -11.41 -2.68 3.88
C GLU A 45 -10.68 -1.44 4.41
N ILE A 46 -10.69 -0.35 3.66
CA ILE A 46 -10.11 0.90 4.14
C ILE A 46 -10.81 1.35 5.43
N GLU A 47 -12.14 1.31 5.44
CA GLU A 47 -12.91 1.76 6.59
C GLU A 47 -12.72 0.82 7.78
N ALA A 48 -12.61 -0.48 7.53
CA ALA A 48 -12.41 -1.47 8.59
C ALA A 48 -11.02 -1.37 9.26
N THR A 49 -10.06 -0.73 8.61
CA THR A 49 -8.70 -0.61 9.14
C THR A 49 -8.36 0.79 9.64
N ALA A 50 -9.37 1.63 9.83
CA ALA A 50 -9.15 3.01 10.29
C ALA A 50 -8.43 3.07 11.64
N ASP A 51 -8.80 2.18 12.57
CA ASP A 51 -8.16 2.12 13.88
C ASP A 51 -6.68 1.73 13.77
N LEU A 52 -6.38 0.84 12.84
CA LEU A 52 -5.00 0.39 12.63
C LEU A 52 -4.14 1.54 12.08
N ARG A 53 -4.67 2.32 11.13
CA ARG A 53 -3.98 3.49 10.64
C ARG A 53 -3.69 4.49 11.76
N LYS A 54 -4.65 4.67 12.66
CA LYS A 54 -4.47 5.57 13.80
C LYS A 54 -3.37 5.07 14.73
N LYS A 55 -3.36 3.76 15.00
CA LYS A 55 -2.37 3.13 15.88
C LYS A 55 -0.95 3.31 15.35
N TYR A 56 -0.75 3.16 14.05
CA TYR A 56 0.58 3.22 13.44
C TYR A 56 0.88 4.56 12.79
N LYS A 57 0.06 5.59 13.04
CA LYS A 57 0.32 6.91 12.49
C LYS A 57 1.65 7.44 13.01
N ASP A 58 2.43 7.98 12.09
CA ASP A 58 3.75 8.55 12.40
C ASP A 58 4.74 7.53 12.98
N HIS A 59 4.49 6.24 12.76
CA HIS A 59 5.43 5.21 13.20
C HIS A 59 6.76 5.39 12.43
N PRO A 60 7.90 5.35 13.13
CA PRO A 60 9.19 5.63 12.47
C PRO A 60 9.62 4.57 11.48
N GLU A 61 9.08 3.35 11.56
CA GLU A 61 9.55 2.24 10.74
C GLU A 61 8.48 1.64 9.83
N PHE A 62 7.26 2.20 9.81
CA PHE A 62 6.17 1.64 9.03
C PHE A 62 5.24 2.73 8.51
N GLN A 63 4.67 2.50 7.31
CA GLN A 63 3.67 3.42 6.77
C GLN A 63 2.73 2.71 5.81
N PHE A 64 1.45 3.14 5.84
CA PHE A 64 0.46 2.75 4.83
C PHE A 64 0.60 3.67 3.62
N ILE A 65 0.51 3.07 2.43
CA ILE A 65 0.56 3.79 1.14
C ILE A 65 -0.69 3.41 0.36
N TYR A 66 -1.38 4.40 -0.22
CA TYR A 66 -2.62 4.17 -0.97
C TYR A 66 -2.44 4.65 -2.40
N ILE A 67 -2.63 3.76 -3.37
CA ILE A 67 -2.45 4.08 -4.79
C ILE A 67 -3.72 3.75 -5.55
N THR A 68 -4.26 4.71 -6.29
CA THR A 68 -5.41 4.50 -7.15
C THR A 68 -5.21 5.21 -8.49
N SER A 69 -5.96 4.80 -9.50
CA SER A 69 -5.88 5.41 -10.83
C SER A 69 -6.92 6.49 -11.03
N GLN A 70 -6.57 7.47 -11.86
CA GLN A 70 -7.49 8.54 -12.22
C GLN A 70 -8.70 8.00 -12.99
N LYS A 71 -8.53 6.87 -13.69
CA LYS A 71 -9.63 6.27 -14.44
C LYS A 71 -10.68 5.66 -13.51
N ASP A 72 -10.23 4.90 -12.51
CA ASP A 72 -11.15 4.16 -11.64
C ASP A 72 -11.63 4.97 -10.45
N SER A 73 -10.99 6.09 -10.18
CA SER A 73 -11.38 7.00 -9.10
C SER A 73 -11.56 8.40 -9.67
N PRO A 74 -12.76 8.75 -10.18
CA PRO A 74 -12.99 10.09 -10.71
C PRO A 74 -12.61 11.17 -9.70
N GLU A 75 -12.07 12.26 -10.18
CA GLU A 75 -11.41 13.27 -9.34
C GLU A 75 -12.28 13.74 -8.18
N LYS A 76 -13.51 14.10 -8.45
CA LYS A 76 -14.40 14.62 -7.40
C LYS A 76 -14.66 13.57 -6.33
N ALA A 77 -14.94 12.34 -6.74
CA ALA A 77 -15.16 11.24 -5.80
C ALA A 77 -13.90 10.92 -5.01
N TYR A 78 -12.75 10.95 -5.69
CA TYR A 78 -11.47 10.69 -5.06
C TYR A 78 -11.17 11.71 -3.96
N LYS A 79 -11.28 13.00 -4.27
CA LYS A 79 -11.01 14.05 -3.29
C LYS A 79 -11.92 13.95 -2.08
N LYS A 80 -13.20 13.68 -2.33
CA LYS A 80 -14.18 13.55 -1.24
C LYS A 80 -13.87 12.35 -0.35
N TYR A 81 -13.56 11.22 -0.96
CA TYR A 81 -13.28 10.01 -0.20
C TYR A 81 -12.01 10.13 0.64
N VAL A 82 -10.95 10.66 0.05
CA VAL A 82 -9.67 10.84 0.75
C VAL A 82 -9.84 11.81 1.92
N GLU A 83 -10.55 12.91 1.70
CA GLU A 83 -10.77 13.88 2.78
C GLU A 83 -11.51 13.25 3.96
N LYS A 84 -12.49 12.39 3.67
CA LYS A 84 -13.31 11.76 4.71
C LYS A 84 -12.60 10.60 5.41
N ASN A 85 -11.90 9.75 4.65
CA ASN A 85 -11.43 8.45 5.17
C ASN A 85 -9.91 8.29 5.23
N LEU A 86 -9.16 9.07 4.46
CA LEU A 86 -7.70 8.90 4.35
C LEU A 86 -6.95 10.20 4.54
N LYS A 87 -7.55 11.13 5.28
CA LYS A 87 -6.93 12.43 5.51
C LYS A 87 -5.60 12.27 6.24
N GLY A 88 -4.57 12.89 5.70
CA GLY A 88 -3.23 12.81 6.29
C GLY A 88 -2.45 11.56 5.91
N GLU A 89 -3.06 10.65 5.14
CA GLU A 89 -2.37 9.44 4.69
C GLU A 89 -1.60 9.69 3.39
N ALA A 90 -0.65 8.80 3.10
CA ALA A 90 0.14 8.89 1.87
C ALA A 90 -0.68 8.32 0.71
N CYS A 91 -1.38 9.19 0.00
CA CYS A 91 -2.26 8.82 -1.10
C CYS A 91 -1.68 9.31 -2.42
N TYR A 92 -1.66 8.42 -3.41
CA TYR A 92 -1.11 8.69 -4.74
C TYR A 92 -2.16 8.44 -5.80
N TYR A 93 -2.36 9.42 -6.66
CA TYR A 93 -3.41 9.46 -7.67
C TYR A 93 -2.73 9.44 -9.03
N VAL A 94 -2.61 8.26 -9.62
CA VAL A 94 -1.77 8.06 -10.80
C VAL A 94 -2.62 7.91 -12.06
N SER A 95 -1.97 8.08 -13.22
CA SER A 95 -2.66 7.91 -14.50
C SER A 95 -3.02 6.44 -14.72
N GLU A 96 -3.94 6.19 -15.65
CA GLU A 96 -4.30 4.83 -16.02
C GLU A 96 -3.07 4.07 -16.53
N THR A 97 -2.25 4.73 -17.34
CA THR A 97 -1.04 4.11 -17.88
C THR A 97 -0.09 3.70 -16.77
N GLU A 98 0.15 4.58 -15.82
CA GLU A 98 1.01 4.26 -14.67
C GLU A 98 0.43 3.10 -13.86
N PHE A 99 -0.87 3.13 -13.61
CA PHE A 99 -1.50 2.06 -12.84
C PHE A 99 -1.40 0.71 -13.55
N ASN A 100 -1.51 0.71 -14.88
CA ASN A 100 -1.36 -0.52 -15.65
C ASN A 100 0.07 -1.08 -15.57
N TYR A 101 1.07 -0.22 -15.51
CA TYR A 101 2.45 -0.67 -15.25
C TYR A 101 2.55 -1.34 -13.88
N LEU A 102 1.87 -0.78 -12.88
CA LEU A 102 1.90 -1.37 -11.53
C LEU A 102 1.18 -2.72 -11.49
N ARG A 103 0.07 -2.85 -12.24
CA ARG A 103 -0.61 -4.14 -12.36
C ARG A 103 0.34 -5.20 -12.93
N GLN A 104 1.09 -4.84 -13.95
CA GLN A 104 2.05 -5.77 -14.56
C GLN A 104 3.17 -6.11 -13.59
N LEU A 105 3.68 -5.11 -12.89
CA LEU A 105 4.79 -5.28 -11.96
C LEU A 105 4.44 -6.28 -10.87
N PHE A 106 3.27 -6.15 -10.27
CA PHE A 106 2.84 -6.97 -9.16
C PHE A 106 1.87 -8.08 -9.57
N GLN A 107 1.62 -8.21 -10.88
CA GLN A 107 0.84 -9.31 -11.46
C GLN A 107 -0.55 -9.46 -10.85
N PHE A 108 -1.30 -8.34 -10.77
CA PHE A 108 -2.68 -8.40 -10.30
C PHE A 108 -3.65 -7.88 -11.36
N ASN A 109 -4.85 -8.44 -11.37
CA ASN A 109 -5.93 -8.04 -12.28
C ASN A 109 -7.15 -7.52 -11.55
N ALA A 110 -7.20 -7.67 -10.24
CA ALA A 110 -8.34 -7.27 -9.44
C ALA A 110 -7.88 -6.47 -8.24
N ILE A 111 -8.78 -5.59 -7.75
CA ILE A 111 -8.54 -4.81 -6.53
C ILE A 111 -9.65 -5.13 -5.53
N PRO A 112 -9.41 -5.01 -4.22
CA PRO A 112 -8.19 -4.50 -3.62
C PRO A 112 -7.01 -5.46 -3.80
N HIS A 113 -5.82 -4.91 -3.94
CA HIS A 113 -4.59 -5.68 -3.98
C HIS A 113 -3.58 -5.03 -3.04
N TYR A 114 -2.75 -5.85 -2.38
CA TYR A 114 -1.82 -5.37 -1.37
C TYR A 114 -0.42 -5.90 -1.62
N GLU A 115 0.58 -5.08 -1.31
CA GLU A 115 1.98 -5.50 -1.32
C GLU A 115 2.66 -4.95 -0.09
N LEU A 116 3.60 -5.70 0.46
CA LEU A 116 4.42 -5.23 1.57
C LEU A 116 5.84 -5.01 1.07
N VAL A 117 6.31 -3.78 1.21
CA VAL A 117 7.69 -3.42 0.83
C VAL A 117 8.52 -3.43 2.09
N GLU A 118 9.60 -4.21 2.08
CA GLU A 118 10.52 -4.28 3.21
C GLU A 118 11.37 -3.02 3.28
N LYS A 119 12.04 -2.81 4.42
CA LYS A 119 12.86 -1.61 4.62
C LYS A 119 13.94 -1.45 3.56
N ASP A 120 14.45 -2.56 3.04
CA ASP A 120 15.50 -2.53 2.01
C ASP A 120 14.93 -2.39 0.59
N GLY A 121 13.61 -2.24 0.47
CA GLY A 121 12.97 -2.06 -0.82
C GLY A 121 12.57 -3.35 -1.52
N SER A 122 12.90 -4.51 -0.97
CA SER A 122 12.45 -5.77 -1.54
C SER A 122 10.96 -5.98 -1.22
N ILE A 123 10.32 -6.88 -1.96
CA ILE A 123 8.89 -7.13 -1.83
C ILE A 123 8.66 -8.43 -1.07
N SER A 124 7.87 -8.36 -0.02
CA SER A 124 7.56 -9.53 0.80
C SER A 124 6.73 -10.55 0.02
N LYS A 125 7.01 -11.82 0.25
CA LYS A 125 6.22 -12.93 -0.30
C LYS A 125 5.14 -13.40 0.67
N GLU A 126 4.91 -12.67 1.77
CA GLU A 126 3.94 -13.09 2.79
C GLU A 126 2.51 -13.17 2.30
N GLY A 127 2.17 -12.40 1.25
CA GLY A 127 0.81 -12.42 0.75
C GLY A 127 -0.19 -11.80 1.71
N LEU A 128 0.21 -10.73 2.38
CA LEU A 128 -0.64 -10.07 3.37
C LEU A 128 -1.81 -9.33 2.72
N SER A 129 -2.90 -9.21 3.48
CA SER A 129 -4.07 -8.45 3.08
C SER A 129 -4.49 -7.55 4.25
N SER A 130 -5.56 -6.77 4.03
CA SER A 130 -6.13 -5.96 5.10
C SER A 130 -6.58 -6.81 6.29
N HIS A 131 -6.90 -8.09 6.07
CA HIS A 131 -7.32 -8.98 7.14
C HIS A 131 -6.16 -9.48 7.99
N SER A 132 -4.99 -9.66 7.39
CA SER A 132 -3.83 -10.25 8.08
C SER A 132 -2.79 -9.22 8.53
N ILE A 133 -2.87 -7.99 8.00
CA ILE A 133 -1.85 -6.98 8.29
C ILE A 133 -1.83 -6.59 9.78
N ARG A 134 -2.99 -6.56 10.42
CA ARG A 134 -3.09 -6.19 11.83
C ARG A 134 -2.24 -7.11 12.70
N LYS A 135 -2.45 -8.41 12.54
CA LYS A 135 -1.70 -9.39 13.32
C LYS A 135 -0.21 -9.36 12.98
N TYR A 136 0.09 -9.19 11.70
CA TYR A 136 1.47 -9.12 11.25
C TYR A 136 2.20 -7.94 11.91
N LEU A 137 1.60 -6.76 11.90
CA LEU A 137 2.21 -5.58 12.49
C LEU A 137 2.35 -5.69 14.00
N ASP A 138 1.33 -6.22 14.67
CA ASP A 138 1.38 -6.40 16.12
C ASP A 138 2.50 -7.37 16.48
N ASN A 139 2.65 -8.45 15.73
CA ASN A 139 3.72 -9.42 15.98
C ASN A 139 5.10 -8.84 15.66
N HIS A 140 5.18 -7.96 14.68
CA HIS A 140 6.46 -7.42 14.20
C HIS A 140 6.95 -6.26 15.07
N PHE A 141 6.06 -5.39 15.51
CA PHE A 141 6.42 -4.15 16.19
C PHE A 141 6.08 -4.11 17.67
N GLU A 142 5.17 -4.95 18.14
CA GLU A 142 4.80 -4.93 19.56
C GLU A 142 5.98 -5.40 20.40
N VAL A 143 6.29 -4.64 21.43
CA VAL A 143 7.37 -5.00 22.35
C VAL A 143 6.82 -6.00 23.36
N LYS A 144 7.50 -7.15 23.47
CA LYS A 144 7.08 -8.17 24.41
C LYS A 144 7.16 -7.65 25.84
N GLY A 145 6.13 -7.92 26.62
CA GLY A 145 6.10 -7.54 28.03
C GLY A 145 5.53 -6.16 28.30
N GLU A 146 5.08 -5.49 27.28
CA GLU A 146 4.41 -4.21 27.48
C GLU A 146 2.95 -4.34 27.77
#